data_ee127b3d1f4b9231f5bf748204c3a2a9
#
_entry.id   ee127b3d1f4b9231f5bf748204c3a2a9
#
_cell.length_a   1.000
_cell.length_b   1.000
_cell.length_c   1.000
_cell.angle_alpha   90.00
_cell.angle_beta   90.00
_cell.angle_gamma   90.00
#
_symmetry.space_group_name_H-M   'P 1'
#
loop_
_entity.id
_entity.type
_entity.pdbx_description
1 polymer ?
#
loop_
_entity_poly.entity_id
_entity_poly.type
_entity_poly.pdbx_seq_one_letter_code
_entity_poly.pdbx_strand_id
1 'polypeptide(L)'
;MSSQIKPIKIYGQGGPNALKVALIFHELEIPYEIVVVPYADIKKAEYTAINPNGRVPAIHDPNTGITLWESGAIIEYLVDRYDSSHKLSFPLGSAEFYHSKQWLYFQTSGQGPYFGQVTWFKQLHHEQLPSAIERYVKEVNRVTAVLEEYLAKQKLASGSDEAWLVGNKISFADLSFLPWYTIMDFFLPSDQYNVKNYPHVKQWQDNMDSRKPVQDAKKVFKLGE
;
A
#
# COMPACT_ATOMS: atom_id res chain seq x y z
N MET A 1 -2.97 4.32 34.46
CA MET A 1 -1.66 4.19 33.82
C MET A 1 -1.90 3.68 32.42
N SER A 2 -1.68 4.47 31.37
CA SER A 2 -1.76 3.95 30.01
C SER A 2 -0.59 2.97 29.84
N SER A 3 -0.88 1.69 29.64
CA SER A 3 0.17 0.71 29.35
C SER A 3 0.83 1.13 28.05
N GLN A 4 2.15 1.27 28.07
CA GLN A 4 2.93 1.57 26.88
C GLN A 4 2.68 0.48 25.83
N ILE A 5 2.36 0.88 24.59
CA ILE A 5 2.13 -0.07 23.49
C ILE A 5 3.42 -0.86 23.24
N LYS A 6 3.33 -2.19 23.31
CA LYS A 6 4.45 -3.07 22.96
C LYS A 6 4.64 -3.07 21.43
N PRO A 7 5.90 -3.14 20.95
CA PRO A 7 6.16 -3.19 19.51
C PRO A 7 5.43 -4.35 18.81
N ILE A 8 4.75 -4.05 17.72
CA ILE A 8 4.10 -5.05 16.86
C ILE A 8 5.17 -5.67 15.95
N LYS A 9 5.21 -7.00 15.86
CA LYS A 9 6.11 -7.67 14.93
C LYS A 9 5.55 -7.63 13.53
N ILE A 10 6.36 -7.15 12.57
CA ILE A 10 6.06 -7.27 11.15
C ILE A 10 7.04 -8.25 10.51
N TYR A 11 6.49 -9.31 9.92
CA TYR A 11 7.25 -10.35 9.24
C TYR A 11 7.43 -10.01 7.77
N GLY A 12 8.67 -9.98 7.32
CA GLY A 12 9.09 -9.67 5.97
C GLY A 12 9.44 -8.20 5.80
N GLN A 13 10.59 -7.97 5.19
CA GLN A 13 11.12 -6.66 4.81
C GLN A 13 11.24 -6.61 3.29
N GLY A 14 10.81 -5.52 2.72
CA GLY A 14 10.85 -5.32 1.26
C GLY A 14 9.51 -5.65 0.57
N GLY A 15 9.43 -5.18 -0.67
CA GLY A 15 8.22 -5.27 -1.48
C GLY A 15 7.11 -4.29 -1.08
N PRO A 16 6.23 -3.97 -2.03
CA PRO A 16 5.25 -2.90 -1.87
C PRO A 16 4.23 -3.18 -0.77
N ASN A 17 3.85 -4.44 -0.56
CA ASN A 17 2.83 -4.79 0.43
C ASN A 17 3.33 -4.64 1.88
N ALA A 18 4.62 -4.90 2.15
CA ALA A 18 5.21 -4.64 3.45
C ALA A 18 5.32 -3.13 3.72
N LEU A 19 5.72 -2.36 2.70
CA LEU A 19 5.79 -0.90 2.81
C LEU A 19 4.40 -0.28 3.07
N LYS A 20 3.31 -0.80 2.49
CA LYS A 20 1.95 -0.32 2.82
C LYS A 20 1.68 -0.35 4.32
N VAL A 21 2.02 -1.44 4.98
CA VAL A 21 1.83 -1.61 6.42
C VAL A 21 2.76 -0.67 7.20
N ALA A 22 4.01 -0.54 6.75
CA ALA A 22 4.99 0.35 7.37
C ALA A 22 4.55 1.81 7.34
N LEU A 23 3.93 2.27 6.25
CA LEU A 23 3.37 3.63 6.16
C LEU A 23 2.34 3.89 7.27
N ILE A 24 1.48 2.92 7.57
CA ILE A 24 0.51 3.06 8.66
C ILE A 24 1.20 3.09 10.04
N PHE A 25 2.20 2.23 10.28
CA PHE A 25 2.98 2.28 11.51
C PHE A 25 3.61 3.65 11.75
N HIS A 26 4.24 4.22 10.72
CA HIS A 26 4.89 5.52 10.82
C HIS A 26 3.90 6.67 10.96
N GLU A 27 2.81 6.68 10.22
CA GLU A 27 1.79 7.74 10.31
C GLU A 27 1.07 7.74 11.67
N LEU A 28 0.80 6.57 12.24
CA LEU A 28 0.15 6.45 13.54
C LEU A 28 1.13 6.36 14.73
N GLU A 29 2.43 6.45 14.44
CA GLU A 29 3.49 6.36 15.47
C GLU A 29 3.40 5.07 16.31
N ILE A 30 2.95 3.96 15.69
CA ILE A 30 2.85 2.66 16.33
C ILE A 30 4.24 2.03 16.37
N PRO A 31 4.76 1.65 17.55
CA PRO A 31 6.05 0.98 17.65
C PRO A 31 5.99 -0.42 17.00
N TYR A 32 7.00 -0.77 16.23
CA TYR A 32 7.09 -2.05 15.56
C TYR A 32 8.51 -2.61 15.55
N GLU A 33 8.62 -3.92 15.33
CA GLU A 33 9.87 -4.68 15.18
C GLU A 33 9.82 -5.45 13.86
N ILE A 34 10.85 -5.33 13.02
CA ILE A 34 10.94 -6.09 11.77
C ILE A 34 11.54 -7.47 12.05
N VAL A 35 10.80 -8.51 11.71
CA VAL A 35 11.31 -9.87 11.64
C VAL A 35 11.63 -10.18 10.18
N VAL A 36 12.90 -10.18 9.84
CA VAL A 36 13.35 -10.45 8.46
C VAL A 36 13.02 -11.89 8.10
N VAL A 37 12.30 -12.07 6.98
CA VAL A 37 12.01 -13.38 6.40
C VAL A 37 12.65 -13.42 5.02
N PRO A 38 13.73 -14.18 4.83
CA PRO A 38 14.36 -14.33 3.51
C PRO A 38 13.35 -14.88 2.48
N TYR A 39 13.44 -14.42 1.24
CA TYR A 39 12.51 -14.86 0.19
C TYR A 39 12.49 -16.38 0.00
N ALA A 40 13.64 -17.04 0.18
CA ALA A 40 13.76 -18.50 0.13
C ALA A 40 13.01 -19.22 1.27
N ASP A 41 12.66 -18.50 2.34
CA ASP A 41 12.07 -19.09 3.54
C ASP A 41 10.56 -18.87 3.67
N ILE A 42 9.98 -18.00 2.83
CA ILE A 42 8.54 -17.68 2.90
C ILE A 42 7.62 -18.89 2.63
N LYS A 43 8.14 -19.97 2.06
CA LYS A 43 7.42 -21.24 1.80
C LYS A 43 7.78 -22.36 2.78
N LYS A 44 8.67 -22.11 3.73
CA LYS A 44 9.03 -23.09 4.77
C LYS A 44 7.96 -23.15 5.86
N ALA A 45 7.92 -24.29 6.56
CA ALA A 45 6.91 -24.58 7.58
C ALA A 45 6.88 -23.52 8.69
N GLU A 46 8.04 -23.01 9.09
CA GLU A 46 8.17 -22.00 10.15
C GLU A 46 7.41 -20.71 9.80
N TYR A 47 7.49 -20.25 8.57
CA TYR A 47 6.78 -19.05 8.15
C TYR A 47 5.34 -19.35 7.73
N THR A 48 5.07 -20.49 7.08
CA THR A 48 3.68 -20.84 6.67
C THR A 48 2.78 -21.15 7.87
N ALA A 49 3.33 -21.43 9.05
CA ALA A 49 2.59 -21.48 10.31
C ALA A 49 2.06 -20.09 10.74
N ILE A 50 2.72 -19.00 10.32
CA ILE A 50 2.30 -17.61 10.58
C ILE A 50 1.38 -17.13 9.46
N ASN A 51 1.78 -17.35 8.21
CA ASN A 51 1.02 -17.01 7.01
C ASN A 51 0.93 -18.21 6.06
N PRO A 52 -0.19 -18.93 6.03
CA PRO A 52 -0.35 -20.13 5.21
C PRO A 52 -0.24 -19.85 3.70
N ASN A 53 -0.43 -18.60 3.25
CA ASN A 53 -0.21 -18.19 1.86
C ASN A 53 1.29 -18.14 1.50
N GLY A 54 2.19 -18.08 2.51
CA GLY A 54 3.63 -17.98 2.30
C GLY A 54 3.99 -16.75 1.46
N ARG A 55 3.46 -15.59 1.84
CA ARG A 55 3.77 -14.27 1.30
C ARG A 55 3.99 -13.27 2.43
N VAL A 56 4.64 -12.16 2.15
CA VAL A 56 4.82 -11.06 3.09
C VAL A 56 3.92 -9.87 2.72
N PRO A 57 3.49 -9.07 3.70
CA PRO A 57 3.75 -9.16 5.13
C PRO A 57 2.79 -10.05 5.90
N ALA A 58 3.17 -10.38 7.14
CA ALA A 58 2.28 -10.76 8.22
C ALA A 58 2.62 -9.92 9.45
N ILE A 59 1.72 -9.82 10.43
CA ILE A 59 2.00 -9.19 11.72
C ILE A 59 1.64 -10.11 12.88
N HIS A 60 2.31 -9.89 14.03
CA HIS A 60 1.85 -10.38 15.35
C HIS A 60 1.81 -9.22 16.33
N ASP A 61 0.62 -8.94 16.83
CA ASP A 61 0.41 -7.88 17.81
C ASP A 61 0.40 -8.46 19.24
N PRO A 62 1.44 -8.24 20.05
CA PRO A 62 1.52 -8.74 21.42
C PRO A 62 0.57 -8.02 22.39
N ASN A 63 -0.05 -6.91 21.97
CA ASN A 63 -1.01 -6.17 22.81
C ASN A 63 -2.40 -6.82 22.80
N THR A 64 -2.71 -7.60 21.76
CA THR A 64 -4.00 -8.28 21.58
C THR A 64 -3.88 -9.78 21.40
N GLY A 65 -2.67 -10.29 21.10
CA GLY A 65 -2.41 -11.69 20.75
C GLY A 65 -2.80 -12.05 19.31
N ILE A 66 -3.20 -11.09 18.49
CA ILE A 66 -3.65 -11.32 17.10
C ILE A 66 -2.46 -11.50 16.18
N THR A 67 -2.52 -12.50 15.31
CA THR A 67 -1.64 -12.68 14.14
C THR A 67 -2.48 -12.54 12.89
N LEU A 68 -2.05 -11.67 11.97
CA LEU A 68 -2.75 -11.38 10.71
C LEU A 68 -1.81 -11.41 9.52
N TRP A 69 -2.34 -11.79 8.39
CA TRP A 69 -1.74 -11.65 7.07
C TRP A 69 -2.79 -11.04 6.11
N GLU A 70 -2.42 -10.73 4.86
CA GLU A 70 -3.07 -9.82 3.93
C GLU A 70 -2.89 -8.36 4.33
N SER A 71 -2.15 -7.61 3.51
CA SER A 71 -1.80 -6.22 3.83
C SER A 71 -3.03 -5.31 4.01
N GLY A 72 -4.12 -5.57 3.29
CA GLY A 72 -5.39 -4.84 3.46
C GLY A 72 -6.01 -5.11 4.83
N ALA A 73 -6.12 -6.37 5.24
CA ALA A 73 -6.66 -6.74 6.55
C ALA A 73 -5.81 -6.21 7.70
N ILE A 74 -4.48 -6.21 7.53
CA ILE A 74 -3.54 -5.63 8.50
C ILE A 74 -3.79 -4.12 8.64
N ILE A 75 -3.95 -3.40 7.53
CA ILE A 75 -4.22 -1.96 7.53
C ILE A 75 -5.55 -1.66 8.24
N GLU A 76 -6.64 -2.37 7.90
CA GLU A 76 -7.92 -2.20 8.58
C GLU A 76 -7.79 -2.44 10.09
N TYR A 77 -7.13 -3.52 10.50
CA TYR A 77 -6.87 -3.81 11.91
C TYR A 77 -6.12 -2.70 12.62
N LEU A 78 -5.05 -2.18 12.01
CA LEU A 78 -4.22 -1.13 12.61
C LEU A 78 -5.00 0.17 12.80
N VAL A 79 -5.78 0.60 11.81
CA VAL A 79 -6.57 1.82 11.95
C VAL A 79 -7.75 1.63 12.90
N ASP A 80 -8.44 0.49 12.88
CA ASP A 80 -9.54 0.21 13.81
C ASP A 80 -9.07 0.16 15.26
N ARG A 81 -7.85 -0.32 15.50
CA ARG A 81 -7.32 -0.51 16.86
C ARG A 81 -6.56 0.69 17.39
N TYR A 82 -5.82 1.40 16.54
CA TYR A 82 -4.81 2.38 16.96
C TYR A 82 -5.08 3.80 16.47
N ASP A 83 -6.03 4.03 15.56
CA ASP A 83 -6.38 5.35 15.04
C ASP A 83 -7.66 5.92 15.68
N SER A 84 -7.70 6.00 17.00
CA SER A 84 -8.87 6.51 17.74
C SER A 84 -9.21 7.98 17.44
N SER A 85 -8.25 8.73 16.93
CA SER A 85 -8.43 10.14 16.53
C SER A 85 -8.91 10.29 15.08
N HIS A 86 -9.06 9.19 14.35
CA HIS A 86 -9.37 9.19 12.92
C HIS A 86 -8.37 10.00 12.07
N LYS A 87 -7.08 9.91 12.39
CA LYS A 87 -6.02 10.59 11.62
C LYS A 87 -5.98 10.09 10.17
N LEU A 88 -6.06 8.76 9.99
CA LEU A 88 -6.04 8.09 8.69
C LEU A 88 -7.38 7.41 8.32
N SER A 89 -8.31 7.31 9.25
CA SER A 89 -9.60 6.64 9.10
C SER A 89 -10.76 7.62 9.22
N PHE A 90 -11.97 7.09 9.18
CA PHE A 90 -13.21 7.85 9.33
C PHE A 90 -14.14 7.14 10.31
N PRO A 91 -15.09 7.86 10.95
CA PRO A 91 -16.01 7.29 11.90
C PRO A 91 -16.83 6.14 11.31
N LEU A 92 -16.96 5.06 12.07
CA LEU A 92 -17.76 3.89 11.69
C LEU A 92 -19.17 4.30 11.26
N GLY A 93 -19.60 3.82 10.10
CA GLY A 93 -20.95 4.09 9.56
C GLY A 93 -21.05 5.37 8.74
N SER A 94 -20.01 6.21 8.68
CA SER A 94 -20.00 7.36 7.77
C SER A 94 -19.83 6.93 6.31
N ALA A 95 -20.20 7.78 5.36
CA ALA A 95 -19.99 7.52 3.94
C ALA A 95 -18.50 7.37 3.63
N GLU A 96 -17.66 8.20 4.23
CA GLU A 96 -16.21 8.18 4.09
C GLU A 96 -15.59 6.86 4.58
N PHE A 97 -16.13 6.28 5.67
CA PHE A 97 -15.72 4.96 6.16
C PHE A 97 -15.90 3.89 5.08
N TYR A 98 -17.05 3.85 4.40
CA TYR A 98 -17.29 2.87 3.34
C TYR A 98 -16.52 3.18 2.07
N HIS A 99 -16.40 4.44 1.69
CA HIS A 99 -15.60 4.84 0.53
C HIS A 99 -14.11 4.53 0.72
N SER A 100 -13.55 4.69 1.91
CA SER A 100 -12.15 4.32 2.18
C SER A 100 -11.91 2.81 2.03
N LYS A 101 -12.86 1.98 2.46
CA LYS A 101 -12.83 0.53 2.21
C LYS A 101 -12.96 0.19 0.72
N GLN A 102 -13.85 0.86 -0.01
CA GLN A 102 -14.00 0.68 -1.46
C GLN A 102 -12.65 0.90 -2.18
N TRP A 103 -11.93 1.97 -1.84
CA TRP A 103 -10.62 2.25 -2.43
C TRP A 103 -9.55 1.26 -1.99
N LEU A 104 -9.54 0.84 -0.72
CA LEU A 104 -8.64 -0.22 -0.27
C LEU A 104 -8.88 -1.52 -1.04
N TYR A 105 -10.13 -1.93 -1.23
CA TYR A 105 -10.45 -3.12 -2.01
C TYR A 105 -10.10 -2.97 -3.49
N PHE A 106 -10.29 -1.80 -4.08
CA PHE A 106 -9.81 -1.54 -5.44
C PHE A 106 -8.27 -1.65 -5.55
N GLN A 107 -7.55 -1.18 -4.52
CA GLN A 107 -6.11 -1.34 -4.45
C GLN A 107 -5.71 -2.83 -4.34
N THR A 108 -6.31 -3.58 -3.42
CA THR A 108 -5.93 -4.97 -3.14
C THR A 108 -6.36 -5.96 -4.23
N SER A 109 -7.47 -5.72 -4.91
CA SER A 109 -7.98 -6.60 -5.97
C SER A 109 -7.60 -6.17 -7.39
N GLY A 110 -7.31 -4.90 -7.59
CA GLY A 110 -7.01 -4.31 -8.90
C GLY A 110 -5.55 -3.89 -9.02
N GLN A 111 -5.16 -2.78 -8.38
CA GLN A 111 -3.80 -2.26 -8.54
C GLN A 111 -2.73 -3.29 -8.18
N GLY A 112 -2.76 -3.82 -6.96
CA GLY A 112 -1.71 -4.73 -6.47
C GLY A 112 -1.49 -5.94 -7.37
N PRO A 113 -2.52 -6.74 -7.70
CA PRO A 113 -2.38 -7.88 -8.57
C PRO A 113 -1.89 -7.53 -9.98
N TYR A 114 -2.47 -6.55 -10.64
CA TYR A 114 -2.09 -6.22 -12.01
C TYR A 114 -0.67 -5.64 -12.10
N PHE A 115 -0.29 -4.78 -11.17
CA PHE A 115 1.06 -4.22 -11.09
C PHE A 115 2.09 -5.32 -10.74
N GLY A 116 1.70 -6.26 -9.87
CA GLY A 116 2.52 -7.43 -9.57
C GLY A 116 2.70 -8.35 -10.78
N GLN A 117 1.67 -8.54 -11.60
CA GLN A 117 1.76 -9.39 -12.79
C GLN A 117 2.64 -8.77 -13.88
N VAL A 118 2.60 -7.46 -14.13
CA VAL A 118 3.51 -6.85 -15.09
C VAL A 118 4.97 -7.02 -14.63
N THR A 119 5.25 -6.84 -13.34
CA THR A 119 6.58 -7.07 -12.77
C THR A 119 7.00 -8.53 -12.95
N TRP A 120 6.10 -9.48 -12.66
CA TRP A 120 6.37 -10.90 -12.84
C TRP A 120 6.75 -11.25 -14.28
N PHE A 121 5.94 -10.89 -15.26
CA PHE A 121 6.17 -11.24 -16.65
C PHE A 121 7.37 -10.50 -17.28
N LYS A 122 7.73 -9.34 -16.78
CA LYS A 122 8.91 -8.61 -17.28
C LYS A 122 10.22 -9.06 -16.65
N GLN A 123 10.22 -9.50 -15.39
CA GLN A 123 11.44 -9.70 -14.62
C GLN A 123 11.67 -11.13 -14.13
N LEU A 124 10.61 -11.86 -13.82
CA LEU A 124 10.72 -13.12 -13.08
C LEU A 124 10.28 -14.35 -13.89
N HIS A 125 9.44 -14.15 -14.90
CA HIS A 125 9.00 -15.27 -15.73
C HIS A 125 10.14 -15.77 -16.64
N HIS A 126 10.28 -17.10 -16.77
CA HIS A 126 11.36 -17.73 -17.54
C HIS A 126 11.25 -17.51 -19.06
N GLU A 127 10.05 -17.20 -19.54
CA GLU A 127 9.80 -16.90 -20.95
C GLU A 127 9.37 -15.45 -21.13
N GLN A 128 9.78 -14.83 -22.24
CA GLN A 128 9.26 -13.53 -22.64
C GLN A 128 7.92 -13.70 -23.34
N LEU A 129 6.85 -13.23 -22.73
CA LEU A 129 5.47 -13.29 -23.21
C LEU A 129 4.92 -11.88 -23.50
N PRO A 130 5.20 -11.31 -24.70
CA PRO A 130 4.83 -9.94 -25.04
C PRO A 130 3.35 -9.63 -24.84
N SER A 131 2.45 -10.56 -25.19
CA SER A 131 1.00 -10.38 -25.03
C SER A 131 0.55 -10.30 -23.58
N ALA A 132 1.20 -11.04 -22.66
CA ALA A 132 0.94 -10.94 -21.24
C ALA A 132 1.45 -9.60 -20.67
N ILE A 133 2.65 -9.20 -21.06
CA ILE A 133 3.23 -7.91 -20.67
C ILE A 133 2.32 -6.77 -21.15
N GLU A 134 1.94 -6.75 -22.42
CA GLU A 134 1.06 -5.74 -23.00
C GLU A 134 -0.29 -5.66 -22.24
N ARG A 135 -0.89 -6.82 -21.95
CA ARG A 135 -2.12 -6.89 -21.18
C ARG A 135 -2.00 -6.18 -19.85
N TYR A 136 -0.95 -6.48 -19.07
CA TYR A 136 -0.79 -5.92 -17.73
C TYR A 136 -0.29 -4.48 -17.73
N VAL A 137 0.47 -4.05 -18.74
CA VAL A 137 0.76 -2.63 -18.98
C VAL A 137 -0.53 -1.84 -19.24
N LYS A 138 -1.46 -2.37 -20.04
CA LYS A 138 -2.78 -1.77 -20.23
C LYS A 138 -3.56 -1.66 -18.91
N GLU A 139 -3.50 -2.67 -18.04
CA GLU A 139 -4.15 -2.62 -16.73
C GLU A 139 -3.51 -1.58 -15.79
N VAL A 140 -2.18 -1.42 -15.79
CA VAL A 140 -1.50 -0.35 -15.05
C VAL A 140 -2.05 1.02 -15.47
N ASN A 141 -2.10 1.28 -16.78
CA ASN A 141 -2.60 2.54 -17.30
C ASN A 141 -4.11 2.72 -17.03
N ARG A 142 -4.92 1.66 -17.14
CA ARG A 142 -6.36 1.71 -16.84
C ARG A 142 -6.62 2.06 -15.38
N VAL A 143 -5.95 1.39 -14.44
CA VAL A 143 -6.09 1.67 -13.00
C VAL A 143 -5.67 3.11 -12.70
N THR A 144 -4.57 3.56 -13.30
CA THR A 144 -4.08 4.94 -13.11
C THR A 144 -5.06 5.95 -13.69
N ALA A 145 -5.66 5.69 -14.85
CA ALA A 145 -6.66 6.58 -15.44
C ALA A 145 -7.92 6.72 -14.56
N VAL A 146 -8.38 5.64 -13.91
CA VAL A 146 -9.50 5.70 -12.95
C VAL A 146 -9.18 6.65 -11.80
N LEU A 147 -7.96 6.56 -11.24
CA LEU A 147 -7.52 7.45 -10.17
C LEU A 147 -7.37 8.90 -10.67
N GLU A 148 -6.80 9.10 -11.85
CA GLU A 148 -6.62 10.42 -12.47
C GLU A 148 -7.95 11.16 -12.60
N GLU A 149 -8.94 10.52 -13.22
CA GLU A 149 -10.27 11.11 -13.40
C GLU A 149 -10.96 11.40 -12.06
N TYR A 150 -10.81 10.49 -11.10
CA TYR A 150 -11.42 10.66 -9.78
C TYR A 150 -10.77 11.80 -9.00
N LEU A 151 -9.44 11.85 -8.93
CA LEU A 151 -8.69 12.92 -8.25
C LEU A 151 -8.93 14.29 -8.89
N ALA A 152 -9.05 14.36 -10.23
CA ALA A 152 -9.43 15.57 -10.93
C ALA A 152 -10.80 16.11 -10.45
N LYS A 153 -11.80 15.22 -10.31
CA LYS A 153 -13.13 15.57 -9.80
C LYS A 153 -13.08 16.02 -8.33
N GLN A 154 -12.30 15.33 -7.51
CA GLN A 154 -12.12 15.68 -6.08
C GLN A 154 -11.47 17.06 -5.93
N LYS A 155 -10.45 17.36 -6.72
CA LYS A 155 -9.79 18.67 -6.73
C LYS A 155 -10.77 19.80 -7.08
N LEU A 156 -11.58 19.60 -8.11
CA LEU A 156 -12.61 20.55 -8.50
C LEU A 156 -13.68 20.76 -7.41
N ALA A 157 -14.12 19.67 -6.78
CA ALA A 157 -15.17 19.72 -5.76
C ALA A 157 -14.71 20.36 -4.45
N SER A 158 -13.46 20.12 -4.05
CA SER A 158 -12.89 20.65 -2.79
C SER A 158 -12.42 22.10 -2.90
N GLY A 159 -12.09 22.56 -4.11
CA GLY A 159 -11.41 23.84 -4.32
C GLY A 159 -10.00 23.91 -3.70
N SER A 160 -9.46 22.78 -3.27
CA SER A 160 -8.13 22.66 -2.66
C SER A 160 -7.09 22.25 -3.72
N ASP A 161 -5.85 22.67 -3.51
CA ASP A 161 -4.73 22.16 -4.30
C ASP A 161 -4.39 20.70 -3.98
N GLU A 162 -4.83 20.20 -2.82
CA GLU A 162 -4.69 18.80 -2.44
C GLU A 162 -6.00 18.04 -2.68
N ALA A 163 -5.92 16.94 -3.41
CA ALA A 163 -7.01 15.98 -3.60
C ALA A 163 -6.66 14.65 -2.94
N TRP A 164 -7.63 14.07 -2.23
CA TRP A 164 -7.53 12.77 -1.56
C TRP A 164 -8.65 11.85 -2.04
N LEU A 165 -8.46 10.54 -1.92
CA LEU A 165 -9.47 9.56 -2.36
C LEU A 165 -10.77 9.66 -1.55
N VAL A 166 -10.70 10.10 -0.30
CA VAL A 166 -11.87 10.22 0.56
C VAL A 166 -11.77 11.45 1.46
N GLY A 167 -12.81 12.24 1.48
CA GLY A 167 -12.86 13.44 2.32
C GLY A 167 -11.79 14.47 1.92
N ASN A 168 -11.36 15.26 2.91
CA ASN A 168 -10.42 16.37 2.71
C ASN A 168 -9.08 16.13 3.41
N LYS A 169 -8.71 14.88 3.65
CA LYS A 169 -7.46 14.51 4.32
C LYS A 169 -6.93 13.19 3.77
N ILE A 170 -5.63 12.97 3.93
CA ILE A 170 -5.01 11.69 3.67
C ILE A 170 -5.65 10.58 4.51
N SER A 171 -5.80 9.41 3.93
CA SER A 171 -6.33 8.22 4.59
C SER A 171 -5.45 6.99 4.34
N PHE A 172 -5.76 5.91 5.04
CA PHE A 172 -5.11 4.62 4.79
C PHE A 172 -5.33 4.12 3.35
N ALA A 173 -6.44 4.53 2.72
CA ALA A 173 -6.73 4.17 1.34
C ALA A 173 -5.70 4.80 0.39
N ASP A 174 -5.39 6.09 0.55
CA ASP A 174 -4.38 6.79 -0.25
C ASP A 174 -3.00 6.13 -0.10
N LEU A 175 -2.56 5.93 1.13
CA LEU A 175 -1.26 5.33 1.45
C LEU A 175 -1.11 3.90 0.88
N SER A 176 -2.21 3.17 0.72
CA SER A 176 -2.18 1.80 0.20
C SER A 176 -1.73 1.72 -1.26
N PHE A 177 -1.97 2.74 -2.07
CA PHE A 177 -1.60 2.78 -3.48
C PHE A 177 -0.13 3.13 -3.72
N LEU A 178 0.44 4.00 -2.87
CA LEU A 178 1.73 4.63 -3.10
C LEU A 178 2.89 3.65 -3.38
N PRO A 179 3.09 2.55 -2.61
CA PRO A 179 4.23 1.65 -2.82
C PRO A 179 4.25 0.97 -4.18
N TRP A 180 3.09 0.66 -4.74
CA TRP A 180 3.01 0.03 -6.05
C TRP A 180 3.34 0.99 -7.19
N TYR A 181 3.01 2.26 -7.07
CA TYR A 181 3.44 3.28 -8.03
C TYR A 181 4.95 3.50 -8.01
N THR A 182 5.56 3.54 -6.81
CA THR A 182 7.03 3.63 -6.68
C THR A 182 7.74 2.51 -7.45
N ILE A 183 7.16 1.28 -7.44
CA ILE A 183 7.70 0.16 -8.23
C ILE A 183 7.52 0.39 -9.73
N MET A 184 6.37 0.87 -10.18
CA MET A 184 6.10 1.04 -11.61
C MET A 184 7.05 2.07 -12.25
N ASP A 185 7.35 3.16 -11.57
CA ASP A 185 8.31 4.15 -12.04
C ASP A 185 9.71 3.56 -12.22
N PHE A 186 10.03 2.50 -11.49
CA PHE A 186 11.32 1.81 -11.57
C PHE A 186 11.37 0.72 -12.66
N PHE A 187 10.28 -0.03 -12.84
CA PHE A 187 10.27 -1.21 -13.72
C PHE A 187 9.68 -0.98 -15.12
N LEU A 188 8.87 0.06 -15.31
CA LEU A 188 8.27 0.33 -16.60
C LEU A 188 9.00 1.47 -17.33
N PRO A 189 9.40 1.27 -18.59
CA PRO A 189 9.92 2.34 -19.41
C PRO A 189 8.82 3.38 -19.71
N SER A 190 9.24 4.61 -19.94
CA SER A 190 8.33 5.78 -20.05
C SER A 190 7.38 5.73 -21.24
N ASP A 191 7.65 4.91 -22.24
CA ASP A 191 6.76 4.65 -23.38
C ASP A 191 5.64 3.64 -23.04
N GLN A 192 5.79 2.86 -21.98
CA GLN A 192 4.78 1.92 -21.49
C GLN A 192 3.93 2.51 -20.37
N TYR A 193 4.58 3.23 -19.46
CA TYR A 193 3.93 3.93 -18.35
C TYR A 193 4.73 5.18 -17.97
N ASN A 194 4.05 6.30 -17.86
CA ASN A 194 4.66 7.54 -17.39
C ASN A 194 3.65 8.31 -16.54
N VAL A 195 3.95 8.44 -15.26
CA VAL A 195 3.08 9.15 -14.30
C VAL A 195 2.85 10.62 -14.67
N LYS A 196 3.76 11.24 -15.44
CA LYS A 196 3.59 12.62 -15.92
C LYS A 196 2.39 12.79 -16.86
N ASN A 197 1.88 11.71 -17.47
CA ASN A 197 0.67 11.72 -18.27
C ASN A 197 -0.59 11.76 -17.39
N TYR A 198 -0.46 11.65 -16.07
CA TYR A 198 -1.51 11.62 -15.05
C TYR A 198 -1.24 12.68 -13.98
N PRO A 199 -1.43 13.98 -14.29
CA PRO A 199 -0.97 15.07 -13.44
C PRO A 199 -1.59 15.10 -12.04
N HIS A 200 -2.86 14.66 -11.88
CA HIS A 200 -3.51 14.62 -10.57
C HIS A 200 -2.99 13.44 -9.73
N VAL A 201 -2.76 12.29 -10.35
CA VAL A 201 -2.09 11.15 -9.69
C VAL A 201 -0.66 11.53 -9.30
N LYS A 202 0.09 12.20 -10.17
CA LYS A 202 1.44 12.66 -9.86
C LYS A 202 1.46 13.60 -8.66
N GLN A 203 0.61 14.62 -8.65
CA GLN A 203 0.50 15.56 -7.54
C GLN A 203 0.09 14.86 -6.23
N TRP A 204 -0.87 13.94 -6.30
CA TRP A 204 -1.32 13.15 -5.15
C TRP A 204 -0.19 12.28 -4.56
N GLN A 205 0.63 11.64 -5.42
CA GLN A 205 1.82 10.91 -4.98
C GLN A 205 2.83 11.85 -4.32
N ASP A 206 3.11 13.01 -4.93
CA ASP A 206 4.06 13.99 -4.39
C ASP A 206 3.62 14.51 -3.02
N ASN A 207 2.31 14.76 -2.84
CA ASN A 207 1.76 15.17 -1.55
C ASN A 207 1.99 14.10 -0.46
N MET A 208 1.81 12.81 -0.81
CA MET A 208 2.13 11.72 0.12
C MET A 208 3.63 11.61 0.38
N ASP A 209 4.45 11.67 -0.67
CA ASP A 209 5.90 11.51 -0.58
C ASP A 209 6.60 12.65 0.16
N SER A 210 6.02 13.85 0.18
CA SER A 210 6.54 14.98 0.96
C SER A 210 6.42 14.79 2.47
N ARG A 211 5.60 13.86 2.94
CA ARG A 211 5.33 13.62 4.36
C ARG A 211 6.51 12.92 5.03
N LYS A 212 6.93 13.45 6.18
CA LYS A 212 8.03 12.86 6.94
C LYS A 212 7.81 11.38 7.32
N PRO A 213 6.63 10.95 7.83
CA PRO A 213 6.37 9.54 8.12
C PRO A 213 6.55 8.63 6.89
N VAL A 214 6.12 9.09 5.71
CA VAL A 214 6.26 8.35 4.45
C VAL A 214 7.72 8.21 4.07
N GLN A 215 8.50 9.30 4.15
CA GLN A 215 9.94 9.29 3.87
C GLN A 215 10.70 8.36 4.83
N ASP A 216 10.36 8.39 6.10
CA ASP A 216 11.01 7.55 7.12
C ASP A 216 10.66 6.06 6.92
N ALA A 217 9.41 5.72 6.58
CA ALA A 217 9.02 4.36 6.23
C ALA A 217 9.79 3.84 4.99
N LYS A 218 9.92 4.66 3.95
CA LYS A 218 10.66 4.31 2.72
C LYS A 218 12.15 4.08 2.96
N LYS A 219 12.77 4.76 3.93
CA LYS A 219 14.18 4.52 4.31
C LYS A 219 14.40 3.16 4.95
N VAL A 220 13.40 2.68 5.70
CA VAL A 220 13.46 1.39 6.41
C VAL A 220 13.05 0.23 5.51
N PHE A 221 11.98 0.42 4.72
CA PHE A 221 11.43 -0.59 3.81
C PHE A 221 11.80 -0.23 2.37
N LYS A 222 13.06 -0.43 2.03
CA LYS A 222 13.58 -0.11 0.70
C LYS A 222 12.91 -0.96 -0.38
N LEU A 223 12.45 -0.32 -1.45
CA LEU A 223 11.93 -0.99 -2.63
C LEU A 223 13.05 -1.11 -3.68
N GLY A 224 13.31 -2.32 -4.16
CA GLY A 224 14.26 -2.54 -5.25
C GLY A 224 15.71 -2.86 -4.83
N GLU A 225 15.95 -3.07 -3.53
CA GLU A 225 17.22 -3.66 -3.03
C GLU A 225 17.07 -5.15 -2.76
#